data_d5aa5e48fe6195abfdcfaddd9ae95bd4
#
_entry.id   d5aa5e48fe6195abfdcfaddd9ae95bd4
#
_cell.length_a   1.000
_cell.length_b   1.000
_cell.length_c   1.000
_cell.angle_alpha   90.00
_cell.angle_beta   90.00
_cell.angle_gamma   90.00
#
_symmetry.space_group_name_H-M   'P 1'
#
loop_
_entity.id
_entity.type
_entity.pdbx_description
1 polymer ?
#
loop_
_entity_poly.entity_id
_entity_poly.type
_entity_poly.pdbx_seq_one_letter_code
_entity_poly.pdbx_strand_id
1 'polypeptide(L)'
;MRRRNDGAGSSPQGEFEDVCFHALGIIDQNREYLQMHLLASADLPTRQALSDIQIESARVSRTVHNAMLLYRLENGEPCELQPFDVSELLEKAERMAPDIEKSLEIQLMTEREGVGRCVVMGAPDEAEQLLLHLISNALCACDPGGRVWVSLKQRKTGAVLRVEDDGCGLMEEDPIENNRRFLSGAKLGLRICRLICRRAGWKLTLT
;
A
#
# COMPACT_ATOMS: atom_id res chain seq x y z
N MET A 1 31.66 29.13 27.26
CA MET A 1 31.02 27.96 27.85
C MET A 1 29.90 27.50 26.90
N ARG A 2 30.25 26.57 25.95
CA ARG A 2 29.29 26.07 24.97
C ARG A 2 28.64 24.82 25.55
N ARG A 3 27.33 24.86 25.81
CA ARG A 3 26.54 23.68 26.14
C ARG A 3 26.37 22.85 24.87
N ARG A 4 26.95 21.68 24.85
CA ARG A 4 26.63 20.63 23.88
C ARG A 4 25.18 20.20 24.15
N ASN A 5 24.35 20.23 23.13
CA ASN A 5 23.02 19.65 23.13
C ASN A 5 23.16 18.23 22.58
N ASP A 6 23.60 17.31 23.44
CA ASP A 6 23.62 15.88 23.17
C ASP A 6 22.34 15.31 23.76
N GLY A 7 21.44 14.81 22.94
CA GLY A 7 20.29 14.04 23.41
C GLY A 7 19.05 14.16 22.53
N ALA A 8 19.17 13.92 21.22
CA ALA A 8 18.01 13.46 20.46
C ALA A 8 17.81 11.97 20.77
N GLY A 9 17.27 11.65 21.94
CA GLY A 9 16.76 10.32 22.23
C GLY A 9 15.62 10.03 21.26
N SER A 10 15.71 8.92 20.53
CA SER A 10 14.61 8.38 19.74
C SER A 10 13.36 8.34 20.62
N SER A 11 12.23 8.76 20.09
CA SER A 11 10.97 8.61 20.83
C SER A 11 10.74 7.12 21.08
N PRO A 12 10.09 6.70 22.19
CA PRO A 12 9.79 5.28 22.45
C PRO A 12 9.06 4.61 21.28
N GLN A 13 8.41 5.40 20.48
CA GLN A 13 7.71 4.98 19.28
C GLN A 13 8.67 4.72 18.12
N GLY A 14 9.66 5.58 17.88
CA GLY A 14 10.70 5.35 16.87
C GLY A 14 11.48 4.08 17.18
N GLU A 15 11.78 3.82 18.47
CA GLU A 15 12.41 2.56 18.88
C GLU A 15 11.52 1.35 18.60
N PHE A 16 10.20 1.45 18.81
CA PHE A 16 9.26 0.38 18.49
C PHE A 16 9.15 0.14 16.97
N GLU A 17 9.12 1.20 16.18
CA GLU A 17 9.16 1.15 14.71
C GLU A 17 10.41 0.42 14.23
N ASP A 18 11.58 0.84 14.70
CA ASP A 18 12.86 0.25 14.33
C ASP A 18 12.94 -1.24 14.68
N VAL A 19 12.47 -1.63 15.86
CA VAL A 19 12.42 -3.04 16.29
C VAL A 19 11.50 -3.87 15.39
N CYS A 20 10.32 -3.36 15.07
CA CYS A 20 9.37 -4.06 14.21
C CYS A 20 9.91 -4.23 12.78
N PHE A 21 10.45 -3.16 12.18
CA PHE A 21 11.02 -3.24 10.84
C PHE A 21 12.26 -4.10 10.77
N HIS A 22 13.12 -4.06 11.80
CA HIS A 22 14.28 -4.94 11.87
C HIS A 22 13.87 -6.42 11.95
N ALA A 23 12.92 -6.76 12.81
CA ALA A 23 12.41 -8.13 12.93
C ALA A 23 11.78 -8.63 11.63
N LEU A 24 10.97 -7.80 10.97
CA LEU A 24 10.36 -8.12 9.68
C LEU A 24 11.42 -8.28 8.58
N GLY A 25 12.45 -7.44 8.57
CA GLY A 25 13.56 -7.55 7.63
C GLY A 25 14.32 -8.89 7.78
N ILE A 26 14.55 -9.35 9.01
CA ILE A 26 15.17 -10.67 9.27
C ILE A 26 14.27 -11.80 8.75
N ILE A 27 12.97 -11.72 8.97
CA ILE A 27 12.01 -12.73 8.48
C ILE A 27 12.05 -12.78 6.94
N ASP A 28 12.03 -11.63 6.26
CA ASP A 28 12.07 -11.54 4.80
C ASP A 28 13.39 -12.07 4.23
N GLN A 29 14.54 -11.75 4.82
CA GLN A 29 15.84 -12.29 4.42
C GLN A 29 15.91 -13.81 4.56
N ASN A 30 15.46 -14.34 5.70
CA ASN A 30 15.44 -15.79 5.93
C ASN A 30 14.50 -16.50 4.94
N ARG A 31 13.36 -15.89 4.64
CA ARG A 31 12.41 -16.39 3.64
C ARG A 31 13.06 -16.48 2.24
N GLU A 32 13.72 -15.40 1.78
CA GLU A 32 14.42 -15.38 0.50
C GLU A 32 15.53 -16.44 0.45
N TYR A 33 16.29 -16.60 1.53
CA TYR A 33 17.30 -17.64 1.64
C TYR A 33 16.71 -19.05 1.49
N LEU A 34 15.63 -19.35 2.21
CA LEU A 34 14.94 -20.64 2.14
C LEU A 34 14.35 -20.89 0.73
N GLN A 35 13.81 -19.85 0.11
CA GLN A 35 13.27 -19.94 -1.24
C GLN A 35 14.35 -20.26 -2.28
N MET A 36 15.50 -19.60 -2.21
CA MET A 36 16.62 -19.83 -3.13
C MET A 36 17.29 -21.19 -2.94
N HIS A 37 17.42 -21.69 -1.71
CA HIS A 37 18.24 -22.86 -1.43
C HIS A 37 17.45 -24.16 -1.18
N LEU A 38 16.18 -24.10 -0.79
CA LEU A 38 15.39 -25.27 -0.43
C LEU A 38 14.24 -25.54 -1.40
N LEU A 39 13.71 -24.55 -2.10
CA LEU A 39 12.50 -24.71 -2.89
C LEU A 39 12.65 -25.73 -4.03
N ALA A 40 13.84 -25.82 -4.63
CA ALA A 40 14.11 -26.75 -5.74
C ALA A 40 14.15 -28.23 -5.29
N SER A 41 14.55 -28.50 -4.04
CA SER A 41 14.70 -29.85 -3.46
C SER A 41 13.62 -30.21 -2.44
N ALA A 42 12.79 -29.26 -2.04
CA ALA A 42 11.75 -29.45 -1.03
C ALA A 42 10.59 -30.31 -1.54
N ASP A 43 10.07 -31.16 -0.67
CA ASP A 43 8.81 -31.88 -0.91
C ASP A 43 7.60 -30.93 -0.91
N LEU A 44 6.46 -31.41 -1.36
CA LEU A 44 5.25 -30.60 -1.49
C LEU A 44 4.80 -29.97 -0.15
N PRO A 45 4.77 -30.68 0.99
CA PRO A 45 4.43 -30.09 2.29
C PRO A 45 5.37 -28.96 2.71
N THR A 46 6.67 -29.12 2.49
CA THR A 46 7.67 -28.09 2.82
C THR A 46 7.49 -26.85 1.95
N ARG A 47 7.22 -27.02 0.65
CA ARG A 47 6.92 -25.89 -0.26
C ARG A 47 5.67 -25.13 0.20
N GLN A 48 4.64 -25.86 0.62
CA GLN A 48 3.41 -25.25 1.10
C GLN A 48 3.63 -24.47 2.39
N ALA A 49 4.35 -25.05 3.35
CA ALA A 49 4.71 -24.36 4.60
C ALA A 49 5.54 -23.08 4.35
N LEU A 50 6.50 -23.13 3.43
CA LEU A 50 7.27 -21.94 3.04
C LEU A 50 6.41 -20.85 2.39
N SER A 51 5.45 -21.26 1.54
CA SER A 51 4.50 -20.33 0.94
C SER A 51 3.58 -19.69 1.98
N ASP A 52 3.10 -20.47 2.94
CA ASP A 52 2.24 -19.97 4.03
C ASP A 52 2.99 -18.97 4.91
N ILE A 53 4.23 -19.29 5.28
CA ILE A 53 5.12 -18.36 6.03
C ILE A 53 5.31 -17.06 5.22
N GLN A 54 5.50 -17.14 3.91
CA GLN A 54 5.66 -15.99 3.05
C GLN A 54 4.42 -15.08 3.06
N ILE A 55 3.24 -15.67 2.89
CA ILE A 55 1.97 -14.96 2.87
C ILE A 55 1.73 -14.27 4.22
N GLU A 56 1.91 -15.00 5.31
CA GLU A 56 1.66 -14.47 6.65
C GLU A 56 2.68 -13.40 7.07
N SER A 57 3.95 -13.57 6.72
CA SER A 57 4.99 -12.56 6.96
C SER A 57 4.68 -11.25 6.23
N ALA A 58 4.33 -11.33 4.94
CA ALA A 58 3.94 -10.15 4.16
C ALA A 58 2.67 -9.48 4.74
N ARG A 59 1.73 -10.27 5.29
CA ARG A 59 0.53 -9.77 5.94
C ARG A 59 0.85 -9.00 7.23
N VAL A 60 1.71 -9.57 8.09
CA VAL A 60 2.15 -8.94 9.33
C VAL A 60 2.89 -7.64 9.02
N SER A 61 3.84 -7.67 8.09
CA SER A 61 4.61 -6.50 7.66
C SER A 61 3.70 -5.36 7.23
N ARG A 62 2.72 -5.64 6.39
CA ARG A 62 1.72 -4.65 5.93
C ARG A 62 0.86 -4.12 7.07
N THR A 63 0.43 -5.00 7.99
CA THR A 63 -0.39 -4.60 9.14
C THR A 63 0.37 -3.65 10.05
N VAL A 64 1.63 -3.95 10.36
CA VAL A 64 2.50 -3.08 11.16
C VAL A 64 2.71 -1.74 10.48
N HIS A 65 3.06 -1.75 9.18
CA HIS A 65 3.26 -0.52 8.40
C HIS A 65 1.99 0.36 8.40
N ASN A 66 0.84 -0.24 8.17
CA ASN A 66 -0.45 0.47 8.18
C ASN A 66 -0.80 1.05 9.56
N ALA A 67 -0.54 0.29 10.63
CA ALA A 67 -0.77 0.76 11.99
C ALA A 67 0.10 1.97 12.34
N MET A 68 1.37 1.93 11.94
CA MET A 68 2.31 3.04 12.13
C MET A 68 1.93 4.27 11.31
N LEU A 69 1.60 4.08 10.03
CA LEU A 69 1.14 5.17 9.18
C LEU A 69 -0.14 5.81 9.76
N LEU A 70 -1.10 4.99 10.19
CA LEU A 70 -2.31 5.48 10.82
C LEU A 70 -2.01 6.30 12.08
N TYR A 71 -1.14 5.80 12.94
CA TYR A 71 -0.72 6.50 14.14
C TYR A 71 -0.11 7.87 13.82
N ARG A 72 0.83 7.95 12.89
CA ARG A 72 1.45 9.22 12.44
C ARG A 72 0.42 10.21 11.91
N LEU A 73 -0.50 9.71 11.07
CA LEU A 73 -1.57 10.53 10.50
C LEU A 73 -2.53 11.07 11.57
N GLU A 74 -2.89 10.27 12.57
CA GLU A 74 -3.82 10.65 13.64
C GLU A 74 -3.20 11.60 14.66
N ASN A 75 -1.91 11.44 14.95
CA ASN A 75 -1.19 12.33 15.86
C ASN A 75 -0.74 13.64 15.20
N GLY A 76 -1.03 13.82 13.91
CA GLY A 76 -0.72 15.06 13.20
C GLY A 76 0.78 15.28 13.05
N GLU A 77 1.58 14.20 12.96
CA GLU A 77 3.01 14.35 12.72
C GLU A 77 3.24 15.21 11.48
N PRO A 78 4.20 16.15 11.52
CA PRO A 78 4.42 17.03 10.41
C PRO A 78 4.82 16.23 9.16
N CYS A 79 4.19 16.54 8.02
CA CYS A 79 4.68 16.11 6.73
C CYS A 79 4.95 17.34 5.87
N GLU A 80 5.96 17.25 5.04
CA GLU A 80 6.29 18.32 4.11
C GLU A 80 5.42 18.17 2.85
N LEU A 81 4.52 19.13 2.65
CA LEU A 81 3.75 19.23 1.42
C LEU A 81 4.59 19.95 0.38
N GLN A 82 4.84 19.30 -0.75
CA GLN A 82 5.65 19.82 -1.84
C GLN A 82 4.94 19.63 -3.19
N PRO A 83 5.31 20.42 -4.21
CA PRO A 83 4.87 20.16 -5.56
C PRO A 83 5.45 18.83 -6.04
N PHE A 84 4.61 17.92 -6.54
CA PHE A 84 5.06 16.69 -7.18
C PHE A 84 4.20 16.35 -8.41
N ASP A 85 4.75 15.58 -9.33
CA ASP A 85 4.03 15.16 -10.54
C ASP A 85 3.21 13.89 -10.24
N VAL A 86 1.91 14.05 -10.17
CA VAL A 86 0.99 12.94 -9.89
C VAL A 86 1.01 11.84 -10.97
N SER A 87 1.55 12.11 -12.15
CA SER A 87 1.74 11.08 -13.18
C SER A 87 2.72 9.98 -12.76
N GLU A 88 3.63 10.25 -11.83
CA GLU A 88 4.55 9.25 -11.27
C GLU A 88 3.79 8.12 -10.54
N LEU A 89 2.61 8.44 -9.98
CA LEU A 89 1.74 7.44 -9.37
C LEU A 89 1.17 6.47 -10.41
N LEU A 90 0.80 6.98 -11.59
CA LEU A 90 0.32 6.13 -12.69
C LEU A 90 1.43 5.22 -13.23
N GLU A 91 2.63 5.77 -13.42
CA GLU A 91 3.80 4.99 -13.83
C GLU A 91 4.15 3.89 -12.81
N LYS A 92 3.90 4.14 -11.53
CA LYS A 92 4.08 3.12 -10.49
C LYS A 92 3.04 2.00 -10.65
N ALA A 93 1.78 2.31 -10.89
CA ALA A 93 0.75 1.32 -11.17
C ALA A 93 1.10 0.48 -12.42
N GLU A 94 1.61 1.12 -13.49
CA GLU A 94 2.08 0.43 -14.70
C GLU A 94 3.19 -0.58 -14.40
N ARG A 95 4.15 -0.21 -13.57
CA ARG A 95 5.24 -1.12 -13.18
C ARG A 95 4.78 -2.32 -12.35
N MET A 96 3.69 -2.20 -11.62
CA MET A 96 3.11 -3.28 -10.81
C MET A 96 2.25 -4.26 -11.62
N ALA A 97 1.71 -3.82 -12.75
CA ALA A 97 0.73 -4.58 -13.53
C ALA A 97 1.19 -6.01 -13.92
N PRO A 98 2.43 -6.24 -14.44
CA PRO A 98 2.86 -7.59 -14.81
C PRO A 98 2.93 -8.58 -13.63
N ASP A 99 3.35 -8.10 -12.46
CA ASP A 99 3.46 -8.96 -11.26
C ASP A 99 2.08 -9.28 -10.69
N ILE A 100 1.13 -8.34 -10.74
CA ILE A 100 -0.26 -8.52 -10.33
C ILE A 100 -0.93 -9.56 -11.25
N GLU A 101 -0.82 -9.40 -12.57
CA GLU A 101 -1.40 -10.33 -13.54
C GLU A 101 -0.84 -11.74 -13.35
N LYS A 102 0.48 -11.88 -13.19
CA LYS A 102 1.14 -13.16 -12.99
C LYS A 102 0.75 -13.84 -11.68
N SER A 103 0.55 -13.10 -10.60
CA SER A 103 0.34 -13.67 -9.26
C SER A 103 -1.13 -13.81 -8.86
N LEU A 104 -2.01 -12.96 -9.37
CA LEU A 104 -3.42 -12.92 -8.99
C LEU A 104 -4.38 -13.23 -10.16
N GLU A 105 -3.86 -13.32 -11.39
CA GLU A 105 -4.66 -13.47 -12.61
C GLU A 105 -5.66 -12.31 -12.80
N ILE A 106 -5.30 -11.10 -12.29
CA ILE A 106 -6.10 -9.87 -12.41
C ILE A 106 -5.35 -8.90 -13.31
N GLN A 107 -6.05 -8.33 -14.29
CA GLN A 107 -5.46 -7.33 -15.19
C GLN A 107 -5.50 -5.95 -14.55
N LEU A 108 -4.34 -5.32 -14.34
CA LEU A 108 -4.23 -3.93 -13.94
C LEU A 108 -3.95 -3.08 -15.18
N MET A 109 -4.89 -2.22 -15.53
CA MET A 109 -4.79 -1.31 -16.67
C MET A 109 -4.65 0.12 -16.22
N THR A 110 -3.88 0.91 -16.98
CA THR A 110 -3.66 2.31 -16.69
C THR A 110 -4.11 3.18 -17.85
N GLU A 111 -4.68 4.34 -17.56
CA GLU A 111 -5.13 5.31 -18.55
C GLU A 111 -4.78 6.74 -18.14
N ARG A 112 -4.34 7.54 -19.08
CA ARG A 112 -4.02 8.94 -18.84
C ARG A 112 -4.78 9.86 -19.82
N GLU A 113 -5.56 10.78 -19.27
CA GLU A 113 -6.16 11.87 -20.02
C GLU A 113 -5.43 13.19 -19.75
N GLY A 114 -4.83 13.75 -20.78
CA GLY A 114 -4.07 15.01 -20.73
C GLY A 114 -2.62 14.84 -21.14
N VAL A 115 -1.98 15.95 -21.52
CA VAL A 115 -0.62 16.01 -22.03
C VAL A 115 0.25 16.82 -21.05
N GLY A 116 1.44 16.31 -20.77
CA GLY A 116 2.45 17.01 -19.93
C GLY A 116 2.38 16.63 -18.44
N ARG A 117 3.14 17.36 -17.64
CA ARG A 117 3.23 17.17 -16.20
C ARG A 117 1.94 17.57 -15.49
N CYS A 118 1.53 16.80 -14.54
CA CYS A 118 0.37 17.09 -13.70
C CYS A 118 0.81 17.33 -12.24
N VAL A 119 1.28 18.55 -11.97
CA VAL A 119 1.84 18.90 -10.67
C VAL A 119 0.73 19.26 -9.69
N VAL A 120 0.75 18.65 -8.51
CA VAL A 120 -0.14 18.95 -7.39
C VAL A 120 0.68 19.19 -6.11
N MET A 121 0.06 19.81 -5.10
CA MET A 121 0.63 19.92 -3.77
C MET A 121 0.28 18.69 -2.94
N GLY A 122 1.27 18.09 -2.29
CA GLY A 122 1.08 16.93 -1.43
C GLY A 122 2.39 16.35 -0.92
N ALA A 123 2.30 15.28 -0.12
CA ALA A 123 3.44 14.47 0.27
C ALA A 123 3.52 13.26 -0.69
N PRO A 124 4.57 13.14 -1.52
CA PRO A 124 4.66 12.06 -2.53
C PRO A 124 4.53 10.67 -1.93
N ASP A 125 5.19 10.41 -0.80
CA ASP A 125 5.15 9.10 -0.13
C ASP A 125 3.73 8.76 0.38
N GLU A 126 3.01 9.74 0.94
CA GLU A 126 1.63 9.54 1.36
C GLU A 126 0.69 9.34 0.16
N ALA A 127 0.93 10.05 -0.94
CA ALA A 127 0.19 9.88 -2.19
C ALA A 127 0.38 8.48 -2.78
N GLU A 128 1.60 7.96 -2.71
CA GLU A 128 1.91 6.59 -3.10
C GLU A 128 1.18 5.57 -2.23
N GLN A 129 1.20 5.73 -0.90
CA GLN A 129 0.47 4.87 0.02
C GLN A 129 -1.04 4.92 -0.23
N LEU A 130 -1.58 6.10 -0.54
CA LEU A 130 -2.98 6.26 -0.94
C LEU A 130 -3.31 5.40 -2.17
N LEU A 131 -2.50 5.50 -3.24
CA LEU A 131 -2.68 4.70 -4.45
C LEU A 131 -2.61 3.20 -4.15
N LEU A 132 -1.59 2.76 -3.40
CA LEU A 132 -1.41 1.35 -3.05
C LEU A 132 -2.59 0.79 -2.25
N HIS A 133 -3.16 1.57 -1.33
CA HIS A 133 -4.36 1.17 -0.60
C HIS A 133 -5.59 1.06 -1.51
N LEU A 134 -5.77 1.99 -2.44
CA LEU A 134 -6.90 1.95 -3.39
C LEU A 134 -6.77 0.76 -4.34
N ILE A 135 -5.58 0.52 -4.91
CA ILE A 135 -5.34 -0.65 -5.78
C ILE A 135 -5.53 -1.95 -4.97
N SER A 136 -4.99 -2.04 -3.75
CA SER A 136 -5.16 -3.23 -2.91
C SER A 136 -6.63 -3.53 -2.61
N ASN A 137 -7.45 -2.50 -2.37
CA ASN A 137 -8.88 -2.68 -2.15
C ASN A 137 -9.57 -3.19 -3.42
N ALA A 138 -9.27 -2.62 -4.58
CA ALA A 138 -9.79 -3.05 -5.88
C ALA A 138 -9.41 -4.51 -6.18
N LEU A 139 -8.13 -4.88 -6.01
CA LEU A 139 -7.66 -6.25 -6.21
C LEU A 139 -8.35 -7.26 -5.27
N CYS A 140 -8.65 -6.84 -4.03
CA CYS A 140 -9.37 -7.68 -3.06
C CYS A 140 -10.84 -7.89 -3.44
N ALA A 141 -11.45 -6.97 -4.17
CA ALA A 141 -12.83 -7.06 -4.63
C ALA A 141 -12.98 -7.94 -5.87
N CYS A 142 -11.90 -8.13 -6.67
CA CYS A 142 -11.90 -8.91 -7.88
C CYS A 142 -11.69 -10.40 -7.63
N ASP A 143 -12.32 -11.22 -8.45
CA ASP A 143 -11.98 -12.65 -8.63
C ASP A 143 -10.86 -12.80 -9.69
N PRO A 144 -10.17 -13.97 -9.76
CA PRO A 144 -9.27 -14.28 -10.84
C PRO A 144 -9.93 -14.10 -12.22
N GLY A 145 -9.24 -13.42 -13.15
CA GLY A 145 -9.79 -12.99 -14.43
C GLY A 145 -10.43 -11.59 -14.41
N GLY A 146 -10.54 -10.97 -13.22
CA GLY A 146 -11.05 -9.61 -13.05
C GLY A 146 -10.11 -8.53 -13.54
N ARG A 147 -10.56 -7.28 -13.48
CA ARG A 147 -9.86 -6.12 -14.00
C ARG A 147 -9.92 -4.95 -13.04
N VAL A 148 -8.78 -4.26 -12.94
CA VAL A 148 -8.65 -2.99 -12.20
C VAL A 148 -8.14 -1.92 -13.15
N TRP A 149 -8.74 -0.74 -13.13
CA TRP A 149 -8.34 0.43 -13.92
C TRP A 149 -7.83 1.53 -13.01
N VAL A 150 -6.65 2.05 -13.32
CA VAL A 150 -6.11 3.24 -12.69
C VAL A 150 -6.03 4.34 -13.74
N SER A 151 -6.82 5.38 -13.57
CA SER A 151 -6.86 6.48 -14.53
C SER A 151 -6.49 7.81 -13.89
N LEU A 152 -5.75 8.63 -14.65
CA LEU A 152 -5.35 9.98 -14.27
C LEU A 152 -5.92 10.97 -15.29
N LYS A 153 -6.76 11.87 -14.81
CA LYS A 153 -7.33 12.94 -15.64
C LYS A 153 -6.89 14.30 -15.14
N GLN A 154 -6.14 15.01 -15.98
CA GLN A 154 -5.76 16.39 -15.71
C GLN A 154 -6.96 17.33 -15.78
N ARG A 155 -7.05 18.26 -14.84
CA ARG A 155 -8.07 19.30 -14.78
C ARG A 155 -7.40 20.68 -14.79
N LYS A 156 -8.17 21.75 -15.02
CA LYS A 156 -7.65 23.13 -15.01
C LYS A 156 -6.97 23.51 -13.67
N THR A 157 -7.45 22.97 -12.57
CA THR A 157 -6.97 23.29 -11.21
C THR A 157 -6.59 22.04 -10.42
N GLY A 158 -5.93 21.08 -11.06
CA GLY A 158 -5.48 19.86 -10.38
C GLY A 158 -5.63 18.59 -11.21
N ALA A 159 -5.82 17.47 -10.53
CA ALA A 159 -5.96 16.16 -11.14
C ALA A 159 -7.08 15.35 -10.48
N VAL A 160 -7.61 14.38 -11.22
CA VAL A 160 -8.45 13.31 -10.69
C VAL A 160 -7.71 12.00 -10.94
N LEU A 161 -7.30 11.35 -9.88
CA LEU A 161 -6.82 9.97 -9.90
C LEU A 161 -7.99 9.08 -9.51
N ARG A 162 -8.27 8.06 -10.33
CA ARG A 162 -9.38 7.14 -10.13
C ARG A 162 -8.87 5.71 -10.16
N VAL A 163 -9.36 4.88 -9.26
CA VAL A 163 -9.17 3.43 -9.25
C VAL A 163 -10.57 2.80 -9.31
N GLU A 164 -10.78 1.95 -10.30
CA GLU A 164 -12.05 1.24 -10.55
C GLU A 164 -11.77 -0.25 -10.67
N ASP A 165 -12.74 -1.06 -10.30
CA ASP A 165 -12.67 -2.51 -10.41
C ASP A 165 -14.01 -3.08 -10.93
N ASP A 166 -13.97 -4.28 -11.49
CA ASP A 166 -15.15 -5.05 -11.89
C ASP A 166 -15.52 -6.15 -10.86
N GLY A 167 -15.06 -5.95 -9.62
CA GLY A 167 -15.28 -6.88 -8.52
C GLY A 167 -16.67 -6.81 -7.90
N CYS A 168 -16.82 -7.37 -6.71
CA CYS A 168 -18.12 -7.48 -6.02
C CYS A 168 -18.67 -6.15 -5.50
N GLY A 169 -17.94 -5.04 -5.64
CA GLY A 169 -18.33 -3.72 -5.14
C GLY A 169 -18.21 -3.54 -3.63
N LEU A 170 -18.63 -2.37 -3.14
CA LEU A 170 -18.64 -2.06 -1.72
C LEU A 170 -19.81 -2.76 -1.02
N MET A 171 -19.53 -3.73 -0.17
CA MET A 171 -20.53 -4.37 0.66
C MET A 171 -20.80 -3.52 1.91
N GLU A 172 -22.07 -3.23 2.20
CA GLU A 172 -22.45 -2.43 3.38
C GLU A 172 -22.18 -3.16 4.71
N GLU A 173 -22.15 -4.49 4.71
CA GLU A 173 -21.77 -5.33 5.85
C GLU A 173 -20.91 -6.49 5.37
N ASP A 174 -19.65 -6.53 5.84
CA ASP A 174 -18.82 -7.73 5.70
C ASP A 174 -19.36 -8.83 6.62
N PRO A 175 -19.93 -9.92 6.11
CA PRO A 175 -20.12 -11.12 6.93
C PRO A 175 -18.73 -11.66 7.28
N ILE A 176 -18.49 -11.86 8.55
CA ILE A 176 -17.24 -12.37 9.13
C ILE A 176 -16.76 -13.70 8.50
N GLU A 177 -17.58 -14.37 7.72
CA GLU A 177 -17.32 -15.69 7.15
C GLU A 177 -16.62 -15.74 5.79
N ASN A 178 -16.60 -14.66 4.98
CA ASN A 178 -15.92 -14.65 3.68
C ASN A 178 -14.44 -14.23 3.73
N ASN A 179 -13.88 -14.14 4.92
CA ASN A 179 -12.55 -13.62 5.23
C ASN A 179 -11.38 -14.56 4.86
N ARG A 180 -11.56 -15.51 3.96
CA ARG A 180 -10.47 -16.43 3.56
C ARG A 180 -9.58 -15.89 2.45
N ARG A 181 -9.95 -14.82 1.74
CA ARG A 181 -9.16 -14.42 0.58
C ARG A 181 -8.20 -13.27 0.81
N PHE A 182 -8.49 -12.25 1.56
CA PHE A 182 -7.49 -11.17 1.81
C PHE A 182 -7.95 -10.21 2.91
N LEU A 183 -7.26 -10.25 4.04
CA LEU A 183 -6.90 -9.08 4.82
C LEU A 183 -8.03 -8.36 5.59
N SER A 184 -8.16 -8.69 6.83
CA SER A 184 -8.77 -7.86 7.89
C SER A 184 -8.25 -6.39 7.96
N GLY A 185 -7.55 -5.93 6.92
CA GLY A 185 -7.00 -4.59 6.79
C GLY A 185 -7.82 -3.61 5.94
N ALA A 186 -8.88 -4.04 5.24
CA ALA A 186 -9.63 -3.16 4.33
C ALA A 186 -10.21 -1.92 5.04
N LYS A 187 -10.72 -2.08 6.28
CA LYS A 187 -11.20 -0.95 7.09
C LYS A 187 -10.09 0.04 7.46
N LEU A 188 -8.89 -0.45 7.69
CA LEU A 188 -7.72 0.36 8.02
C LEU A 188 -7.24 1.17 6.79
N GLY A 189 -7.18 0.54 5.62
CA GLY A 189 -6.76 1.16 4.37
C GLY A 189 -7.61 2.37 3.99
N LEU A 190 -8.93 2.26 4.00
CA LEU A 190 -9.81 3.38 3.70
C LEU A 190 -9.73 4.51 4.74
N ARG A 191 -9.48 4.18 6.01
CA ARG A 191 -9.25 5.18 7.06
C ARG A 191 -7.96 5.95 6.80
N ILE A 192 -6.88 5.28 6.45
CA ILE A 192 -5.62 5.88 6.02
C ILE A 192 -5.84 6.78 4.80
N CYS A 193 -6.52 6.31 3.76
CA CYS A 193 -6.84 7.10 2.58
C CYS A 193 -7.57 8.40 2.93
N ARG A 194 -8.57 8.35 3.81
CA ARG A 194 -9.31 9.54 4.25
C ARG A 194 -8.42 10.53 5.01
N LEU A 195 -7.50 10.05 5.84
CA LEU A 195 -6.60 10.91 6.62
C LEU A 195 -5.55 11.57 5.72
N ILE A 196 -4.96 10.84 4.78
CA ILE A 196 -4.03 11.38 3.78
C ILE A 196 -4.73 12.47 2.96
N CYS A 197 -5.92 12.18 2.41
CA CYS A 197 -6.67 13.16 1.63
C CYS A 197 -7.01 14.41 2.46
N ARG A 198 -7.42 14.25 3.71
CA ARG A 198 -7.70 15.38 4.61
C ARG A 198 -6.47 16.24 4.84
N ARG A 199 -5.32 15.63 5.08
CA ARG A 199 -4.03 16.32 5.31
C ARG A 199 -3.59 17.11 4.08
N ALA A 200 -3.69 16.52 2.90
CA ALA A 200 -3.29 17.14 1.64
C ALA A 200 -4.35 18.12 1.07
N GLY A 201 -5.52 18.25 1.70
CA GLY A 201 -6.63 19.04 1.17
C GLY A 201 -7.29 18.43 -0.07
N TRP A 202 -7.13 17.12 -0.28
CA TRP A 202 -7.72 16.39 -1.40
C TRP A 202 -9.10 15.85 -1.05
N LYS A 203 -9.91 15.62 -2.09
CA LYS A 203 -11.23 15.01 -1.95
C LYS A 203 -11.18 13.54 -2.32
N LEU A 204 -11.61 12.66 -1.41
CA LEU A 204 -11.85 11.24 -1.69
C LEU A 204 -13.33 10.99 -1.88
N THR A 205 -13.69 10.29 -2.96
CA THR A 205 -15.06 9.85 -3.24
C THR A 205 -15.03 8.35 -3.52
N LEU A 206 -15.93 7.60 -2.89
CA LEU A 206 -16.13 6.16 -3.13
C LEU A 206 -17.50 6.00 -3.81
N THR A 207 -17.58 5.20 -4.84
CA THR A 207 -18.79 4.96 -5.65
C THR A 207 -18.97 3.48 -5.87
#